data_c1f65693dcff834b420f604c43f2cd8c
#
_entry.id   c1f65693dcff834b420f604c43f2cd8c
#
_cell.length_a   1.000
_cell.length_b   1.000
_cell.length_c   1.000
_cell.angle_alpha   90.00
_cell.angle_beta   90.00
_cell.angle_gamma   90.00
#
_symmetry.space_group_name_H-M   'P 1'
#
loop_
_entity.id
_entity.type
_entity.pdbx_description
1 polymer ?
#
loop_
_entity_poly.entity_id
_entity_poly.type
_entity_poly.pdbx_seq_one_letter_code
_entity_poly.pdbx_strand_id
1 'polypeptide(L)'
;MEDTQVIDYIKQAFELKESKNYKPAIEMLYKALEIENDNVEILFQIGELYFLLNNYSRAMQYLEKSSMLNPVHSSTLKLTRTIKERQGDFDSVLSISVRLFEQYPCVENLKDLIKVLVKLKLFCEIDNYKSSEYFNSEVKIECATAFYSNGEQDKAKELLEECDMADEKALLLCGRIKFDENDFEGAKEIFSKIGKNSQNPEILNYLGLFDLENMNFIEAIKCFSKASNLDKANSIYYYNLGNAYFYNGWIEEAQKAYQKALYINPENTDYRYSLAYLFYDKKDYAKAKKEIDAILDIVPEHSQARVLRALLLANDKDFIGAQKILEENIKKGYNDNFTKSALSRIYTELNIYGKAEELVNEIIEQNPENLNYLSDLAEIHIREKNYDKAIELADKILDINPNYILGNLLGAKTAMLKEDYELAKGYAQDAISLDINCAEGYYYLALVREKTDDIEEAIECMKRAILHDLNNPKYYTKMSEFYKSKKDYKTALEYIAEAESIDDSNEYKILYSELVKLNRKSK
;
A
#
# COMPACT_ATOMS: atom_id res chain seq x y z
N MET A 1 0.61 36.97 59.04
CA MET A 1 0.12 35.60 59.33
C MET A 1 -0.75 35.06 58.19
N GLU A 2 -1.68 35.88 57.70
CA GLU A 2 -2.59 35.49 56.60
C GLU A 2 -1.86 35.20 55.30
N ASP A 3 -0.93 36.06 54.89
CA ASP A 3 -0.09 35.87 53.66
C ASP A 3 0.72 34.59 53.69
N THR A 4 1.26 34.18 54.86
CA THR A 4 2.04 32.96 54.99
C THR A 4 1.15 31.71 54.80
N GLN A 5 -0.10 31.79 55.24
CA GLN A 5 -1.07 30.73 55.18
C GLN A 5 -1.60 30.51 53.74
N VAL A 6 -1.79 31.59 52.96
CA VAL A 6 -2.14 31.52 51.53
C VAL A 6 -1.04 30.84 50.75
N ILE A 7 0.23 31.22 50.96
CA ILE A 7 1.40 30.61 50.31
C ILE A 7 1.50 29.13 50.61
N ASP A 8 1.22 28.71 51.86
CA ASP A 8 1.22 27.29 52.26
C ASP A 8 0.14 26.48 51.56
N TYR A 9 -1.09 27.02 51.43
CA TYR A 9 -2.15 26.37 50.69
C TYR A 9 -1.86 26.25 49.20
N ILE A 10 -1.30 27.29 48.57
CA ILE A 10 -0.90 27.25 47.15
C ILE A 10 0.19 26.19 46.95
N LYS A 11 1.19 26.12 47.85
CA LYS A 11 2.26 25.11 47.77
C LYS A 11 1.71 23.70 47.88
N GLN A 12 0.81 23.44 48.84
CA GLN A 12 0.16 22.12 48.99
C GLN A 12 -0.68 21.77 47.75
N ALA A 13 -1.39 22.74 47.17
CA ALA A 13 -2.15 22.54 45.94
C ALA A 13 -1.26 22.16 44.77
N PHE A 14 -0.08 22.79 44.66
CA PHE A 14 0.90 22.49 43.62
C PHE A 14 1.45 21.05 43.77
N GLU A 15 1.83 20.63 44.98
CA GLU A 15 2.30 19.26 45.24
C GLU A 15 1.22 18.21 44.92
N LEU A 16 -0.05 18.52 45.24
CA LEU A 16 -1.18 17.66 44.91
C LEU A 16 -1.45 17.62 43.39
N LYS A 17 -1.26 18.72 42.67
CA LYS A 17 -1.37 18.78 41.20
C LYS A 17 -0.31 17.90 40.55
N GLU A 18 0.95 17.99 40.99
CA GLU A 18 2.06 17.16 40.51
C GLU A 18 1.80 15.65 40.70
N SER A 19 1.17 15.29 41.83
CA SER A 19 0.72 13.92 42.10
C SER A 19 -0.59 13.52 41.41
N LYS A 20 -1.13 14.38 40.53
CA LYS A 20 -2.41 14.20 39.81
C LYS A 20 -3.65 14.09 40.71
N ASN A 21 -3.56 14.55 41.95
CA ASN A 21 -4.66 14.58 42.90
C ASN A 21 -5.44 15.90 42.78
N TYR A 22 -6.11 16.12 41.65
CA TYR A 22 -6.69 17.42 41.28
C TYR A 22 -7.83 17.89 42.23
N LYS A 23 -8.69 16.97 42.73
CA LYS A 23 -9.78 17.38 43.64
C LYS A 23 -9.28 17.91 44.98
N PRO A 24 -8.38 17.24 45.71
CA PRO A 24 -7.75 17.80 46.90
C PRO A 24 -6.99 19.09 46.64
N ALA A 25 -6.33 19.24 45.48
CA ALA A 25 -5.65 20.46 45.08
C ALA A 25 -6.64 21.65 44.99
N ILE A 26 -7.83 21.44 44.41
CA ILE A 26 -8.90 22.46 44.35
C ILE A 26 -9.37 22.86 45.75
N GLU A 27 -9.50 21.92 46.69
CA GLU A 27 -9.87 22.22 48.06
C GLU A 27 -8.85 23.11 48.78
N MET A 28 -7.55 22.89 48.54
CA MET A 28 -6.51 23.79 49.09
C MET A 28 -6.58 25.18 48.48
N LEU A 29 -6.82 25.28 47.16
CA LEU A 29 -6.97 26.60 46.50
C LEU A 29 -8.23 27.32 46.94
N TYR A 30 -9.33 26.62 47.29
CA TYR A 30 -10.50 27.27 47.90
C TYR A 30 -10.19 27.90 49.24
N LYS A 31 -9.43 27.21 50.10
CA LYS A 31 -8.97 27.79 51.38
C LYS A 31 -8.12 29.03 51.19
N ALA A 32 -7.25 29.02 50.18
CA ALA A 32 -6.47 30.19 49.83
C ALA A 32 -7.34 31.33 49.29
N LEU A 33 -8.36 31.02 48.48
CA LEU A 33 -9.32 31.99 47.91
C LEU A 33 -10.24 32.60 48.97
N GLU A 34 -10.55 31.87 50.05
CA GLU A 34 -11.30 32.42 51.20
C GLU A 34 -10.56 33.55 51.92
N ILE A 35 -9.24 33.56 51.89
CA ILE A 35 -8.37 34.59 52.46
C ILE A 35 -8.16 35.72 51.46
N GLU A 36 -7.86 35.38 50.19
CA GLU A 36 -7.61 36.34 49.10
C GLU A 36 -8.65 36.18 47.99
N ASN A 37 -9.83 36.73 48.15
CA ASN A 37 -10.97 36.54 47.25
C ASN A 37 -10.73 36.99 45.80
N ASP A 38 -9.91 37.98 45.59
CA ASP A 38 -9.65 38.65 44.29
C ASP A 38 -8.28 38.30 43.71
N ASN A 39 -7.69 37.17 44.11
CA ASN A 39 -6.40 36.73 43.58
C ASN A 39 -6.56 36.06 42.23
N VAL A 40 -6.05 36.74 41.17
CA VAL A 40 -6.11 36.33 39.77
C VAL A 40 -5.45 34.99 39.56
N GLU A 41 -4.29 34.73 40.22
CA GLU A 41 -3.51 33.52 40.04
C GLU A 41 -4.22 32.31 40.65
N ILE A 42 -4.81 32.46 41.88
CA ILE A 42 -5.58 31.39 42.52
C ILE A 42 -6.78 30.99 41.67
N LEU A 43 -7.52 32.00 41.16
CA LEU A 43 -8.67 31.77 40.28
C LEU A 43 -8.26 31.05 38.98
N PHE A 44 -7.14 31.46 38.40
CA PHE A 44 -6.58 30.77 37.22
C PHE A 44 -6.24 29.32 37.54
N GLN A 45 -5.52 29.04 38.63
CA GLN A 45 -5.12 27.69 39.03
C GLN A 45 -6.33 26.78 39.30
N ILE A 46 -7.40 27.30 39.92
CA ILE A 46 -8.66 26.52 40.07
C ILE A 46 -9.26 26.21 38.70
N GLY A 47 -9.28 27.19 37.79
CA GLY A 47 -9.75 27.00 36.42
C GLY A 47 -8.94 25.91 35.68
N GLU A 48 -7.61 25.93 35.84
CA GLU A 48 -6.70 24.95 35.25
C GLU A 48 -6.95 23.53 35.80
N LEU A 49 -7.15 23.37 37.10
CA LEU A 49 -7.46 22.08 37.70
C LEU A 49 -8.81 21.53 37.23
N TYR A 50 -9.81 22.37 37.06
CA TYR A 50 -11.09 21.94 36.47
C TYR A 50 -10.94 21.57 34.99
N PHE A 51 -10.08 22.24 34.23
CA PHE A 51 -9.75 21.87 32.87
C PHE A 51 -9.10 20.47 32.81
N LEU A 52 -8.13 20.20 33.70
CA LEU A 52 -7.47 18.88 33.81
C LEU A 52 -8.47 17.75 34.21
N LEU A 53 -9.55 18.11 34.93
CA LEU A 53 -10.66 17.21 35.22
C LEU A 53 -11.69 17.10 34.07
N ASN A 54 -11.43 17.71 32.90
CA ASN A 54 -12.34 17.82 31.77
C ASN A 54 -13.69 18.52 32.09
N ASN A 55 -13.74 19.29 33.16
CA ASN A 55 -14.93 20.07 33.54
C ASN A 55 -14.81 21.49 33.00
N TYR A 56 -15.00 21.63 31.70
CA TYR A 56 -14.81 22.90 30.99
C TYR A 56 -15.78 24.00 31.44
N SER A 57 -17.00 23.65 31.86
CA SER A 57 -17.99 24.62 32.36
C SER A 57 -17.52 25.29 33.65
N ARG A 58 -17.04 24.52 34.62
CA ARG A 58 -16.50 25.08 35.86
C ARG A 58 -15.15 25.79 35.61
N ALA A 59 -14.31 25.27 34.75
CA ALA A 59 -13.08 25.93 34.38
C ALA A 59 -13.34 27.35 33.86
N MET A 60 -14.32 27.49 32.94
CA MET A 60 -14.68 28.80 32.37
C MET A 60 -15.20 29.78 33.44
N GLN A 61 -16.00 29.33 34.41
CA GLN A 61 -16.51 30.19 35.50
C GLN A 61 -15.38 30.85 36.30
N TYR A 62 -14.30 30.10 36.58
CA TYR A 62 -13.15 30.67 37.32
C TYR A 62 -12.23 31.50 36.41
N LEU A 63 -12.06 31.13 35.17
CA LEU A 63 -11.28 31.89 34.19
C LEU A 63 -11.96 33.23 33.85
N GLU A 64 -13.28 33.29 33.78
CA GLU A 64 -14.05 34.51 33.60
C GLU A 64 -13.85 35.47 34.80
N LYS A 65 -13.91 34.96 36.03
CA LYS A 65 -13.62 35.77 37.23
C LYS A 65 -12.19 36.27 37.21
N SER A 66 -11.21 35.44 36.88
CA SER A 66 -9.81 35.81 36.72
C SER A 66 -9.64 36.92 35.65
N SER A 67 -10.34 36.76 34.51
CA SER A 67 -10.32 37.74 33.41
C SER A 67 -11.02 39.07 33.75
N MET A 68 -12.04 39.05 34.61
CA MET A 68 -12.67 40.29 35.11
C MET A 68 -11.72 41.11 35.97
N LEU A 69 -10.91 40.44 36.79
CA LEU A 69 -9.91 41.11 37.65
C LEU A 69 -8.68 41.57 36.87
N ASN A 70 -8.18 40.73 35.99
CA ASN A 70 -7.07 41.05 35.10
C ASN A 70 -7.37 40.57 33.66
N PRO A 71 -7.91 41.47 32.83
CA PRO A 71 -8.30 41.12 31.47
C PRO A 71 -7.14 40.71 30.56
N VAL A 72 -5.91 41.05 30.88
CA VAL A 72 -4.71 40.74 30.08
C VAL A 72 -3.86 39.62 30.69
N HIS A 73 -4.36 38.91 31.70
CA HIS A 73 -3.60 37.82 32.30
C HIS A 73 -3.32 36.69 31.27
N SER A 74 -2.06 36.56 30.88
CA SER A 74 -1.64 35.69 29.77
C SER A 74 -2.07 34.25 29.94
N SER A 75 -1.88 33.65 31.12
CA SER A 75 -2.24 32.22 31.39
C SER A 75 -3.75 32.00 31.29
N THR A 76 -4.56 32.94 31.82
CA THR A 76 -6.03 32.88 31.71
C THR A 76 -6.48 32.97 30.27
N LEU A 77 -5.92 33.88 29.47
CA LEU A 77 -6.25 34.00 28.05
C LEU A 77 -5.87 32.73 27.26
N LYS A 78 -4.69 32.18 27.48
CA LYS A 78 -4.22 30.96 26.79
C LYS A 78 -5.13 29.76 27.12
N LEU A 79 -5.49 29.58 28.39
CA LEU A 79 -6.33 28.46 28.78
C LEU A 79 -7.77 28.65 28.28
N THR A 80 -8.31 29.86 28.34
CA THR A 80 -9.63 30.19 27.79
C THR A 80 -9.67 29.93 26.29
N ARG A 81 -8.64 30.37 25.54
CA ARG A 81 -8.51 30.07 24.12
C ARG A 81 -8.57 28.56 23.84
N THR A 82 -7.79 27.76 24.59
CA THR A 82 -7.76 26.30 24.45
C THR A 82 -9.12 25.65 24.69
N ILE A 83 -9.87 26.13 25.68
CA ILE A 83 -11.23 25.62 25.95
C ILE A 83 -12.17 25.98 24.81
N LYS A 84 -12.13 27.23 24.33
CA LYS A 84 -12.96 27.71 23.23
C LYS A 84 -12.66 26.99 21.91
N GLU A 85 -11.40 26.69 21.66
CA GLU A 85 -10.98 25.90 20.49
C GLU A 85 -11.56 24.48 20.53
N ARG A 86 -11.52 23.82 21.70
CA ARG A 86 -12.15 22.49 21.88
C ARG A 86 -13.67 22.52 21.73
N GLN A 87 -14.29 23.66 22.00
CA GLN A 87 -15.73 23.87 21.83
C GLN A 87 -16.11 24.23 20.38
N GLY A 88 -15.13 24.51 19.52
CA GLY A 88 -15.35 24.94 18.13
C GLY A 88 -15.77 26.41 17.99
N ASP A 89 -15.65 27.22 19.05
CA ASP A 89 -15.99 28.65 19.07
C ASP A 89 -14.79 29.48 18.55
N PHE A 90 -14.57 29.42 17.22
CA PHE A 90 -13.40 30.03 16.58
C PHE A 90 -13.46 31.57 16.53
N ASP A 91 -14.63 32.18 16.63
CA ASP A 91 -14.75 33.63 16.72
C ASP A 91 -14.17 34.13 18.06
N SER A 92 -14.51 33.46 19.17
CA SER A 92 -13.88 33.76 20.47
C SER A 92 -12.38 33.44 20.45
N VAL A 93 -11.95 32.36 19.83
CA VAL A 93 -10.53 31.99 19.69
C VAL A 93 -9.76 33.10 18.94
N LEU A 94 -10.32 33.63 17.86
CA LEU A 94 -9.72 34.74 17.11
C LEU A 94 -9.56 35.98 17.99
N SER A 95 -10.64 36.44 18.65
CA SER A 95 -10.61 37.61 19.52
C SER A 95 -9.57 37.48 20.63
N ILE A 96 -9.45 36.32 21.25
CA ILE A 96 -8.47 36.05 22.31
C ILE A 96 -7.05 35.99 21.71
N SER A 97 -6.85 35.42 20.55
CA SER A 97 -5.54 35.31 19.88
C SER A 97 -5.01 36.70 19.45
N VAL A 98 -5.87 37.55 18.90
CA VAL A 98 -5.54 38.95 18.59
C VAL A 98 -5.07 39.65 19.86
N ARG A 99 -5.85 39.57 20.94
CA ARG A 99 -5.53 40.18 22.22
C ARG A 99 -4.23 39.67 22.85
N LEU A 100 -3.98 38.34 22.74
CA LEU A 100 -2.72 37.75 23.19
C LEU A 100 -1.53 38.29 22.41
N PHE A 101 -1.64 38.43 21.10
CA PHE A 101 -0.54 38.96 20.30
C PHE A 101 -0.32 40.46 20.55
N GLU A 102 -1.39 41.28 20.66
CA GLU A 102 -1.29 42.70 20.96
C GLU A 102 -0.65 42.98 22.31
N GLN A 103 -0.96 42.22 23.35
CA GLN A 103 -0.43 42.44 24.69
C GLN A 103 0.89 41.73 24.96
N TYR A 104 1.13 40.61 24.30
CA TYR A 104 2.32 39.74 24.44
C TYR A 104 2.85 39.37 23.07
N PRO A 105 3.41 40.33 22.29
CA PRO A 105 3.89 40.03 20.95
C PRO A 105 5.09 39.08 21.01
N CYS A 106 4.93 37.94 20.41
CA CYS A 106 5.98 36.92 20.24
C CYS A 106 5.63 35.99 19.08
N VAL A 107 6.62 35.26 18.61
CA VAL A 107 6.50 34.29 17.50
C VAL A 107 5.37 33.29 17.75
N GLU A 108 5.27 32.73 18.96
CA GLU A 108 4.28 31.72 19.32
C GLU A 108 2.85 32.26 19.24
N ASN A 109 2.59 33.45 19.83
CA ASN A 109 1.27 34.06 19.79
C ASN A 109 0.86 34.46 18.36
N LEU A 110 1.82 34.85 17.51
CA LEU A 110 1.56 35.15 16.10
C LEU A 110 1.23 33.89 15.31
N LYS A 111 1.96 32.80 15.51
CA LYS A 111 1.66 31.51 14.90
C LYS A 111 0.24 31.03 15.23
N ASP A 112 -0.14 31.10 16.48
CA ASP A 112 -1.47 30.72 16.94
C ASP A 112 -2.57 31.58 16.32
N LEU A 113 -2.34 32.88 16.21
CA LEU A 113 -3.26 33.83 15.55
C LEU A 113 -3.42 33.49 14.06
N ILE A 114 -2.33 33.25 13.34
CA ILE A 114 -2.35 32.92 11.92
C ILE A 114 -3.10 31.62 11.67
N LYS A 115 -2.89 30.59 12.49
CA LYS A 115 -3.64 29.32 12.37
C LYS A 115 -5.15 29.54 12.42
N VAL A 116 -5.62 30.41 13.29
CA VAL A 116 -7.06 30.71 13.42
C VAL A 116 -7.55 31.53 12.23
N LEU A 117 -6.80 32.53 11.79
CA LEU A 117 -7.15 33.33 10.60
C LEU A 117 -7.27 32.46 9.35
N VAL A 118 -6.34 31.54 9.13
CA VAL A 118 -6.41 30.60 8.01
C VAL A 118 -7.63 29.67 8.15
N LYS A 119 -7.90 29.14 9.34
CA LYS A 119 -9.05 28.27 9.60
C LYS A 119 -10.38 28.96 9.32
N LEU A 120 -10.49 30.24 9.65
CA LEU A 120 -11.67 31.09 9.37
C LEU A 120 -11.67 31.66 7.94
N LYS A 121 -10.66 31.37 7.12
CA LYS A 121 -10.47 31.90 5.76
C LYS A 121 -10.34 33.42 5.68
N LEU A 122 -9.87 34.04 6.75
CA LEU A 122 -9.65 35.48 6.84
C LEU A 122 -8.24 35.87 6.34
N PHE A 123 -7.92 35.49 5.11
CA PHE A 123 -6.58 35.58 4.54
C PHE A 123 -6.07 37.03 4.42
N CYS A 124 -6.97 37.99 4.11
CA CYS A 124 -6.60 39.38 4.00
C CYS A 124 -6.11 40.00 5.34
N GLU A 125 -6.54 39.41 6.47
CA GLU A 125 -6.09 39.92 7.79
C GLU A 125 -4.66 39.51 8.11
N ILE A 126 -4.13 38.43 7.48
CA ILE A 126 -2.74 38.00 7.64
C ILE A 126 -1.77 39.06 7.14
N ASP A 127 -2.16 39.80 6.10
CA ASP A 127 -1.33 40.89 5.53
C ASP A 127 -1.01 41.99 6.55
N ASN A 128 -1.89 42.21 7.53
CA ASN A 128 -1.66 43.19 8.62
C ASN A 128 -0.47 42.80 9.51
N TYR A 129 -0.08 41.55 9.52
CA TYR A 129 0.97 41.01 10.38
C TYR A 129 2.29 40.75 9.64
N LYS A 130 2.30 40.76 8.29
CA LYS A 130 3.51 40.52 7.47
C LYS A 130 4.66 41.52 7.75
N SER A 131 4.36 42.76 8.16
CA SER A 131 5.35 43.77 8.52
C SER A 131 5.89 43.63 9.95
N SER A 132 5.36 42.69 10.74
CA SER A 132 5.81 42.47 12.11
C SER A 132 7.20 41.82 12.14
N GLU A 133 8.06 42.25 13.07
CA GLU A 133 9.37 41.62 13.32
C GLU A 133 9.26 40.13 13.72
N TYR A 134 8.09 39.72 14.20
CA TYR A 134 7.79 38.32 14.57
C TYR A 134 7.37 37.45 13.37
N PHE A 135 7.15 38.05 12.18
CA PHE A 135 6.78 37.31 10.96
C PHE A 135 8.05 36.79 10.26
N ASN A 136 8.81 35.99 10.99
CA ASN A 136 10.05 35.35 10.53
C ASN A 136 9.82 34.08 9.72
N SER A 137 10.89 33.43 9.26
CA SER A 137 10.79 32.18 8.47
C SER A 137 9.99 31.09 9.18
N GLU A 138 10.09 30.96 10.50
CA GLU A 138 9.33 29.97 11.27
C GLU A 138 7.81 30.21 11.19
N VAL A 139 7.39 31.48 11.32
CA VAL A 139 5.98 31.87 11.18
C VAL A 139 5.48 31.67 9.74
N LYS A 140 6.32 32.02 8.75
CA LYS A 140 5.99 31.81 7.33
C LYS A 140 5.75 30.33 7.02
N ILE A 141 6.60 29.44 7.51
CA ILE A 141 6.43 27.99 7.32
C ILE A 141 5.14 27.49 7.98
N GLU A 142 4.84 27.91 9.21
CA GLU A 142 3.59 27.54 9.88
C GLU A 142 2.36 28.11 9.14
N CYS A 143 2.44 29.33 8.64
CA CYS A 143 1.42 29.95 7.83
C CYS A 143 1.21 29.17 6.53
N ALA A 144 2.28 28.85 5.82
CA ALA A 144 2.24 28.03 4.61
C ALA A 144 1.64 26.64 4.86
N THR A 145 2.00 26.02 5.99
CA THR A 145 1.43 24.72 6.42
C THR A 145 -0.07 24.84 6.66
N ALA A 146 -0.52 25.93 7.29
CA ALA A 146 -1.93 26.17 7.52
C ALA A 146 -2.70 26.44 6.21
N PHE A 147 -2.12 27.21 5.27
CA PHE A 147 -2.70 27.41 3.93
C PHE A 147 -2.80 26.09 3.17
N TYR A 148 -1.74 25.30 3.13
CA TYR A 148 -1.74 23.98 2.47
C TYR A 148 -2.83 23.07 3.05
N SER A 149 -2.93 22.98 4.39
CA SER A 149 -3.95 22.13 5.06
C SER A 149 -5.39 22.56 4.76
N ASN A 150 -5.58 23.82 4.36
CA ASN A 150 -6.89 24.38 4.01
C ASN A 150 -7.16 24.36 2.49
N GLY A 151 -6.26 23.80 1.68
CA GLY A 151 -6.39 23.67 0.23
C GLY A 151 -5.92 24.91 -0.56
N GLU A 152 -5.30 25.89 0.09
CA GLU A 152 -4.80 27.14 -0.53
C GLU A 152 -3.31 26.98 -0.92
N GLN A 153 -3.03 26.03 -1.83
CA GLN A 153 -1.66 25.65 -2.19
C GLN A 153 -0.83 26.80 -2.77
N ASP A 154 -1.42 27.68 -3.59
CA ASP A 154 -0.70 28.80 -4.22
C ASP A 154 -0.16 29.79 -3.19
N LYS A 155 -0.98 30.12 -2.17
CA LYS A 155 -0.54 30.99 -1.07
C LYS A 155 0.54 30.35 -0.20
N ALA A 156 0.48 29.02 -0.05
CA ALA A 156 1.54 28.29 0.65
C ALA A 156 2.87 28.38 -0.11
N LYS A 157 2.87 28.26 -1.44
CA LYS A 157 4.07 28.39 -2.28
C LYS A 157 4.68 29.79 -2.18
N GLU A 158 3.85 30.84 -2.34
CA GLU A 158 4.33 32.22 -2.24
C GLU A 158 5.10 32.49 -0.93
N LEU A 159 4.60 31.97 0.18
CA LEU A 159 5.27 32.12 1.47
C LEU A 159 6.56 31.30 1.59
N LEU A 160 6.59 30.12 0.96
CA LEU A 160 7.76 29.24 1.00
C LEU A 160 8.90 29.77 0.13
N GLU A 161 8.63 30.51 -0.96
CA GLU A 161 9.64 31.17 -1.77
C GLU A 161 10.45 32.20 -0.97
N GLU A 162 9.86 32.76 0.09
CA GLU A 162 10.52 33.71 1.00
C GLU A 162 11.23 33.04 2.20
N CYS A 163 11.17 31.71 2.31
CA CYS A 163 11.75 30.97 3.42
C CYS A 163 13.15 30.45 3.11
N ASP A 164 13.93 30.21 4.17
CA ASP A 164 15.21 29.51 4.03
C ASP A 164 14.98 28.04 3.66
N MET A 165 15.40 27.67 2.47
CA MET A 165 15.32 26.29 1.95
C MET A 165 16.32 25.33 2.62
N ALA A 166 17.00 25.75 3.70
CA ALA A 166 17.75 24.84 4.57
C ALA A 166 16.88 24.25 5.70
N ASP A 167 15.69 24.81 5.94
CA ASP A 167 14.75 24.29 6.96
C ASP A 167 14.05 23.02 6.47
N GLU A 168 14.20 21.93 7.23
CA GLU A 168 13.61 20.62 6.88
C GLU A 168 12.08 20.66 6.75
N LYS A 169 11.39 21.51 7.54
CA LYS A 169 9.93 21.67 7.47
C LYS A 169 9.50 22.40 6.20
N ALA A 170 10.26 23.44 5.80
CA ALA A 170 10.01 24.12 4.54
C ALA A 170 10.20 23.18 3.35
N LEU A 171 11.31 22.44 3.32
CA LEU A 171 11.58 21.44 2.29
C LEU A 171 10.51 20.35 2.27
N LEU A 172 10.09 19.84 3.43
CA LEU A 172 9.02 18.85 3.51
C LEU A 172 7.73 19.37 2.88
N LEU A 173 7.33 20.60 3.22
CA LEU A 173 6.09 21.18 2.68
C LEU A 173 6.19 21.45 1.18
N CYS A 174 7.32 21.97 0.70
CA CYS A 174 7.58 22.14 -0.74
C CYS A 174 7.53 20.82 -1.48
N GLY A 175 8.16 19.77 -0.94
CA GLY A 175 8.15 18.44 -1.53
C GLY A 175 6.75 17.84 -1.59
N ARG A 176 5.92 18.02 -0.54
CA ARG A 176 4.52 17.58 -0.52
C ARG A 176 3.67 18.29 -1.57
N ILE A 177 3.80 19.62 -1.67
CA ILE A 177 3.08 20.41 -2.66
C ILE A 177 3.41 19.92 -4.06
N LYS A 178 4.70 19.73 -4.38
CA LYS A 178 5.12 19.22 -5.69
C LYS A 178 4.62 17.80 -5.97
N PHE A 179 4.61 16.95 -4.95
CA PHE A 179 4.08 15.59 -5.08
C PHE A 179 2.57 15.60 -5.39
N ASP A 180 1.79 16.44 -4.71
CA ASP A 180 0.35 16.59 -4.94
C ASP A 180 0.04 17.19 -6.33
N GLU A 181 0.98 17.97 -6.89
CA GLU A 181 0.90 18.51 -8.26
C GLU A 181 1.32 17.51 -9.35
N ASN A 182 1.66 16.27 -8.96
CA ASN A 182 2.24 15.24 -9.81
C ASN A 182 3.62 15.62 -10.40
N ASP A 183 4.31 16.62 -9.83
CA ASP A 183 5.72 16.93 -10.14
C ASP A 183 6.63 16.01 -9.31
N PHE A 184 6.63 14.72 -9.66
CA PHE A 184 7.36 13.69 -8.91
C PHE A 184 8.88 13.90 -8.95
N GLU A 185 9.42 14.35 -10.08
CA GLU A 185 10.87 14.63 -10.21
C GLU A 185 11.28 15.81 -9.34
N GLY A 186 10.51 16.91 -9.33
CA GLY A 186 10.76 18.05 -8.45
C GLY A 186 10.63 17.69 -6.98
N ALA A 187 9.63 16.88 -6.61
CA ALA A 187 9.48 16.39 -5.24
C ALA A 187 10.68 15.52 -4.82
N LYS A 188 11.12 14.61 -5.69
CA LYS A 188 12.28 13.74 -5.48
C LYS A 188 13.58 14.54 -5.28
N GLU A 189 13.81 15.58 -6.09
CA GLU A 189 14.96 16.45 -5.92
C GLU A 189 14.98 17.10 -4.53
N ILE A 190 13.83 17.63 -4.08
CA ILE A 190 13.70 18.26 -2.76
C ILE A 190 13.95 17.26 -1.63
N PHE A 191 13.27 16.11 -1.64
CA PHE A 191 13.45 15.12 -0.57
C PHE A 191 14.86 14.51 -0.56
N SER A 192 15.51 14.40 -1.72
CA SER A 192 16.90 13.94 -1.82
C SER A 192 17.89 14.90 -1.15
N LYS A 193 17.61 16.20 -1.12
CA LYS A 193 18.43 17.20 -0.39
C LYS A 193 18.41 16.95 1.11
N ILE A 194 17.27 16.51 1.67
CA ILE A 194 17.14 16.15 3.08
C ILE A 194 17.87 14.82 3.36
N GLY A 195 17.71 13.86 2.48
CA GLY A 195 18.40 12.58 2.49
C GLY A 195 17.84 11.53 3.46
N LYS A 196 18.32 10.29 3.31
CA LYS A 196 17.85 9.10 4.04
C LYS A 196 18.23 9.07 5.54
N ASN A 197 19.03 10.02 6.00
CA ASN A 197 19.40 10.15 7.42
C ASN A 197 18.37 10.91 8.26
N SER A 198 17.37 11.52 7.63
CA SER A 198 16.29 12.20 8.32
C SER A 198 15.68 11.36 9.44
N GLN A 199 15.26 12.02 10.51
CA GLN A 199 14.48 11.42 11.60
C GLN A 199 12.97 11.67 11.42
N ASN A 200 12.56 12.27 10.31
CA ASN A 200 11.17 12.49 9.98
C ASN A 200 10.63 11.28 9.20
N PRO A 201 9.66 10.53 9.75
CA PRO A 201 9.14 9.33 9.11
C PRO A 201 8.41 9.61 7.78
N GLU A 202 7.85 10.79 7.62
CA GLU A 202 7.16 11.18 6.39
C GLU A 202 8.14 11.37 5.24
N ILE A 203 9.28 12.03 5.47
CA ILE A 203 10.34 12.19 4.46
C ILE A 203 10.89 10.83 4.03
N LEU A 204 11.13 9.95 5.00
CA LEU A 204 11.58 8.59 4.71
C LEU A 204 10.56 7.82 3.89
N ASN A 205 9.26 8.05 4.13
CA ASN A 205 8.20 7.43 3.35
C ASN A 205 8.23 7.91 1.89
N TYR A 206 8.36 9.21 1.63
CA TYR A 206 8.48 9.73 0.26
C TYR A 206 9.73 9.19 -0.45
N LEU A 207 10.88 9.21 0.23
CA LEU A 207 12.12 8.63 -0.34
C LEU A 207 11.96 7.15 -0.67
N GLY A 208 11.27 6.40 0.20
CA GLY A 208 10.96 5.00 -0.05
C GLY A 208 10.01 4.79 -1.25
N LEU A 209 9.04 5.68 -1.46
CA LEU A 209 8.15 5.63 -2.63
C LEU A 209 8.92 5.86 -3.93
N PHE A 210 9.84 6.84 -3.97
CA PHE A 210 10.70 7.07 -5.14
C PHE A 210 11.67 5.90 -5.40
N ASP A 211 12.23 5.29 -4.35
CA ASP A 211 13.05 4.08 -4.50
C ASP A 211 12.21 2.91 -5.05
N LEU A 212 10.95 2.78 -4.61
CA LEU A 212 10.04 1.74 -5.08
C LEU A 212 9.70 1.92 -6.56
N GLU A 213 9.41 3.14 -7.00
CA GLU A 213 9.13 3.50 -8.39
C GLU A 213 10.33 3.20 -9.29
N ASN A 214 11.56 3.46 -8.82
CA ASN A 214 12.78 3.13 -9.53
C ASN A 214 13.22 1.65 -9.40
N MET A 215 12.35 0.77 -8.88
CA MET A 215 12.62 -0.64 -8.64
C MET A 215 13.79 -0.91 -7.68
N ASN A 216 14.20 0.07 -6.88
CA ASN A 216 15.23 -0.05 -5.86
C ASN A 216 14.64 -0.63 -4.56
N PHE A 217 14.06 -1.82 -4.63
CA PHE A 217 13.25 -2.41 -3.55
C PHE A 217 13.97 -2.50 -2.21
N ILE A 218 15.26 -2.82 -2.20
CA ILE A 218 16.06 -2.92 -0.96
C ILE A 218 16.19 -1.57 -0.26
N GLU A 219 16.41 -0.49 -1.02
CA GLU A 219 16.51 0.85 -0.45
C GLU A 219 15.13 1.34 0.04
N ALA A 220 14.06 1.05 -0.72
CA ALA A 220 12.68 1.33 -0.30
C ALA A 220 12.36 0.63 1.04
N ILE A 221 12.71 -0.66 1.19
CA ILE A 221 12.55 -1.42 2.43
C ILE A 221 13.27 -0.75 3.60
N LYS A 222 14.51 -0.26 3.41
CA LYS A 222 15.25 0.44 4.46
C LYS A 222 14.54 1.73 4.90
N CYS A 223 14.08 2.52 3.94
CA CYS A 223 13.36 3.78 4.20
C CYS A 223 12.04 3.53 4.94
N PHE A 224 11.19 2.62 4.46
CA PHE A 224 9.90 2.31 5.10
C PHE A 224 10.07 1.63 6.46
N SER A 225 11.07 0.76 6.62
CA SER A 225 11.38 0.15 7.92
C SER A 225 11.78 1.20 8.95
N LYS A 226 12.60 2.17 8.56
CA LYS A 226 12.98 3.28 9.44
C LYS A 226 11.77 4.16 9.78
N ALA A 227 10.94 4.50 8.78
CA ALA A 227 9.71 5.29 8.98
C ALA A 227 8.75 4.61 9.96
N SER A 228 8.48 3.31 9.77
CA SER A 228 7.57 2.53 10.62
C SER A 228 8.11 2.31 12.05
N ASN A 229 9.43 2.36 12.25
CA ASN A 229 10.05 2.30 13.58
C ASN A 229 9.96 3.63 14.33
N LEU A 230 10.05 4.76 13.59
CA LEU A 230 9.93 6.11 14.15
C LEU A 230 8.47 6.45 14.53
N ASP A 231 7.52 6.06 13.69
CA ASP A 231 6.09 6.21 13.98
C ASP A 231 5.36 4.86 13.80
N LYS A 232 5.20 4.16 14.90
CA LYS A 232 4.57 2.83 14.96
C LYS A 232 3.05 2.87 14.84
N ALA A 233 2.44 4.04 14.94
CA ALA A 233 0.98 4.20 14.87
C ALA A 233 0.48 4.46 13.45
N ASN A 234 1.34 4.80 12.52
CA ASN A 234 0.96 5.09 11.15
C ASN A 234 0.95 3.83 10.28
N SER A 235 -0.23 3.41 9.88
CA SER A 235 -0.47 2.19 9.09
C SER A 235 0.13 2.24 7.69
N ILE A 236 0.26 3.45 7.10
CA ILE A 236 0.70 3.63 5.71
C ILE A 236 2.16 3.20 5.52
N TYR A 237 3.00 3.38 6.55
CA TYR A 237 4.40 2.97 6.48
C TYR A 237 4.56 1.45 6.45
N TYR A 238 3.72 0.73 7.18
CA TYR A 238 3.68 -0.74 7.13
C TYR A 238 3.11 -1.25 5.81
N TYR A 239 2.11 -0.56 5.27
CA TYR A 239 1.55 -0.89 3.97
C TYR A 239 2.59 -0.74 2.85
N ASN A 240 3.28 0.41 2.79
CA ASN A 240 4.33 0.65 1.81
C ASN A 240 5.53 -0.30 1.98
N LEU A 241 5.86 -0.65 3.23
CA LEU A 241 6.86 -1.68 3.53
C LEU A 241 6.42 -3.05 2.98
N GLY A 242 5.15 -3.38 3.13
CA GLY A 242 4.57 -4.60 2.56
C GLY A 242 4.67 -4.64 1.04
N ASN A 243 4.36 -3.52 0.36
CA ASN A 243 4.52 -3.41 -1.08
C ASN A 243 5.99 -3.61 -1.50
N ALA A 244 6.93 -2.96 -0.81
CA ALA A 244 8.36 -3.11 -1.11
C ALA A 244 8.86 -4.54 -0.90
N TYR A 245 8.42 -5.23 0.14
CA TYR A 245 8.71 -6.65 0.35
C TYR A 245 8.10 -7.52 -0.75
N PHE A 246 6.85 -7.26 -1.13
CA PHE A 246 6.14 -8.02 -2.17
C PHE A 246 6.89 -7.93 -3.52
N TYR A 247 7.22 -6.72 -3.97
CA TYR A 247 7.94 -6.53 -5.23
C TYR A 247 9.38 -7.06 -5.18
N ASN A 248 10.00 -7.15 -3.99
CA ASN A 248 11.31 -7.78 -3.81
C ASN A 248 11.23 -9.31 -3.70
N GLY A 249 10.04 -9.92 -3.75
CA GLY A 249 9.82 -11.36 -3.62
C GLY A 249 9.85 -11.89 -2.18
N TRP A 250 9.92 -11.02 -1.16
CA TRP A 250 9.92 -11.42 0.25
C TRP A 250 8.48 -11.54 0.77
N ILE A 251 7.82 -12.59 0.32
CA ILE A 251 6.37 -12.76 0.46
C ILE A 251 5.90 -12.91 1.92
N GLU A 252 6.67 -13.60 2.76
CA GLU A 252 6.33 -13.79 4.18
C GLU A 252 6.44 -12.47 4.97
N GLU A 253 7.44 -11.66 4.65
CA GLU A 253 7.63 -10.33 5.23
C GLU A 253 6.54 -9.37 4.78
N ALA A 254 6.17 -9.41 3.49
CA ALA A 254 5.07 -8.64 2.93
C ALA A 254 3.74 -8.96 3.65
N GLN A 255 3.43 -10.24 3.86
CA GLN A 255 2.25 -10.67 4.59
C GLN A 255 2.20 -10.08 6.01
N LYS A 256 3.31 -10.16 6.75
CA LYS A 256 3.40 -9.60 8.12
C LYS A 256 3.20 -8.09 8.13
N ALA A 257 3.78 -7.39 7.17
CA ALA A 257 3.67 -5.94 7.05
C ALA A 257 2.23 -5.50 6.74
N TYR A 258 1.54 -6.13 5.77
CA TYR A 258 0.13 -5.86 5.48
C TYR A 258 -0.79 -6.17 6.67
N GLN A 259 -0.56 -7.29 7.37
CA GLN A 259 -1.31 -7.62 8.58
C GLN A 259 -1.11 -6.58 9.68
N LYS A 260 0.11 -6.02 9.81
CA LYS A 260 0.39 -4.95 10.76
C LYS A 260 -0.32 -3.65 10.37
N ALA A 261 -0.35 -3.29 9.09
CA ALA A 261 -1.11 -2.15 8.58
C ALA A 261 -2.61 -2.29 8.90
N LEU A 262 -3.19 -3.47 8.64
CA LEU A 262 -4.58 -3.80 8.96
C LEU A 262 -4.88 -3.83 10.47
N TYR A 263 -3.93 -4.25 11.31
CA TYR A 263 -4.10 -4.20 12.76
C TYR A 263 -4.26 -2.75 13.25
N ILE A 264 -3.55 -1.80 12.63
CA ILE A 264 -3.62 -0.37 12.97
C ILE A 264 -4.89 0.26 12.39
N ASN A 265 -5.23 -0.07 11.14
CA ASN A 265 -6.43 0.43 10.46
C ASN A 265 -7.22 -0.74 9.85
N PRO A 266 -8.11 -1.40 10.63
CA PRO A 266 -8.83 -2.61 10.22
C PRO A 266 -9.86 -2.41 9.10
N GLU A 267 -10.34 -1.19 8.91
CA GLU A 267 -11.39 -0.87 7.93
C GLU A 267 -10.82 -0.48 6.55
N ASN A 268 -9.50 -0.35 6.42
CA ASN A 268 -8.89 0.03 5.16
C ASN A 268 -8.95 -1.12 4.15
N THR A 269 -9.74 -0.92 3.11
CA THR A 269 -9.99 -1.92 2.06
C THR A 269 -8.77 -2.13 1.15
N ASP A 270 -7.92 -1.11 0.95
CA ASP A 270 -6.73 -1.23 0.09
C ASP A 270 -5.67 -2.13 0.72
N TYR A 271 -5.47 -2.01 2.04
CA TYR A 271 -4.55 -2.90 2.77
C TYR A 271 -5.04 -4.34 2.74
N ARG A 272 -6.36 -4.52 2.90
CA ARG A 272 -7.00 -5.84 2.83
C ARG A 272 -6.93 -6.42 1.42
N TYR A 273 -7.09 -5.57 0.39
CA TYR A 273 -6.95 -5.98 -1.00
C TYR A 273 -5.53 -6.48 -1.30
N SER A 274 -4.49 -5.74 -0.87
CA SER A 274 -3.10 -6.17 -1.08
C SER A 274 -2.81 -7.51 -0.39
N LEU A 275 -3.37 -7.74 0.79
CA LEU A 275 -3.25 -9.03 1.48
C LEU A 275 -4.02 -10.13 0.73
N ALA A 276 -5.22 -9.85 0.21
CA ALA A 276 -6.01 -10.79 -0.60
C ALA A 276 -5.27 -11.17 -1.90
N TYR A 277 -4.69 -10.17 -2.56
CA TYR A 277 -3.90 -10.39 -3.77
C TYR A 277 -2.66 -11.24 -3.50
N LEU A 278 -1.94 -10.98 -2.41
CA LEU A 278 -0.80 -11.80 -1.98
C LEU A 278 -1.21 -13.26 -1.73
N PHE A 279 -2.35 -13.50 -1.07
CA PHE A 279 -2.84 -14.87 -0.88
C PHE A 279 -3.26 -15.53 -2.20
N TYR A 280 -3.84 -14.76 -3.13
CA TYR A 280 -4.17 -15.24 -4.46
C TYR A 280 -2.91 -15.66 -5.24
N ASP A 281 -1.86 -14.83 -5.21
CA ASP A 281 -0.57 -15.10 -5.85
C ASP A 281 0.11 -16.36 -5.26
N LYS A 282 0.03 -16.54 -3.93
CA LYS A 282 0.49 -17.76 -3.24
C LYS A 282 -0.38 -18.99 -3.53
N LYS A 283 -1.45 -18.87 -4.31
CA LYS A 283 -2.46 -19.92 -4.53
C LYS A 283 -3.19 -20.36 -3.25
N ASP A 284 -3.15 -19.57 -2.16
CA ASP A 284 -3.96 -19.78 -0.96
C ASP A 284 -5.35 -19.18 -1.17
N TYR A 285 -6.10 -19.78 -2.06
CA TYR A 285 -7.40 -19.28 -2.53
C TYR A 285 -8.44 -19.18 -1.40
N ALA A 286 -8.33 -20.03 -0.38
CA ALA A 286 -9.22 -19.97 0.77
C ALA A 286 -9.05 -18.69 1.59
N LYS A 287 -7.80 -18.29 1.87
CA LYS A 287 -7.52 -17.02 2.55
C LYS A 287 -7.80 -15.82 1.67
N ALA A 288 -7.44 -15.87 0.38
CA ALA A 288 -7.77 -14.82 -0.58
C ALA A 288 -9.28 -14.54 -0.59
N LYS A 289 -10.12 -15.59 -0.69
CA LYS A 289 -11.58 -15.49 -0.67
C LYS A 289 -12.09 -14.82 0.60
N LYS A 290 -11.58 -15.22 1.78
CA LYS A 290 -11.96 -14.63 3.06
C LYS A 290 -11.73 -13.12 3.10
N GLU A 291 -10.56 -12.66 2.64
CA GLU A 291 -10.24 -11.23 2.63
C GLU A 291 -11.07 -10.47 1.57
N ILE A 292 -11.32 -11.08 0.41
CA ILE A 292 -12.19 -10.50 -0.64
C ILE A 292 -13.63 -10.36 -0.14
N ASP A 293 -14.19 -11.38 0.50
CA ASP A 293 -15.55 -11.33 1.05
C ASP A 293 -15.66 -10.20 2.10
N ALA A 294 -14.65 -10.06 2.98
CA ALA A 294 -14.61 -8.98 3.96
C ALA A 294 -14.51 -7.56 3.33
N ILE A 295 -13.84 -7.41 2.17
CA ILE A 295 -13.85 -6.14 1.43
C ILE A 295 -15.25 -5.87 0.86
N LEU A 296 -15.86 -6.85 0.24
CA LEU A 296 -17.16 -6.70 -0.43
C LEU A 296 -18.32 -6.53 0.57
N ASP A 297 -18.17 -6.99 1.82
CA ASP A 297 -19.11 -6.70 2.92
C ASP A 297 -19.06 -5.22 3.32
N ILE A 298 -17.88 -4.58 3.27
CA ILE A 298 -17.70 -3.14 3.57
C ILE A 298 -18.07 -2.27 2.37
N VAL A 299 -17.52 -2.62 1.19
CA VAL A 299 -17.67 -1.89 -0.08
C VAL A 299 -18.09 -2.88 -1.18
N PRO A 300 -19.40 -3.14 -1.36
CA PRO A 300 -19.90 -4.11 -2.35
C PRO A 300 -19.46 -3.84 -3.79
N GLU A 301 -19.17 -2.58 -4.09
CA GLU A 301 -18.76 -2.11 -5.42
C GLU A 301 -17.24 -1.97 -5.59
N HIS A 302 -16.45 -2.52 -4.68
CA HIS A 302 -14.98 -2.47 -4.79
C HIS A 302 -14.51 -3.21 -6.04
N SER A 303 -14.20 -2.48 -7.11
CA SER A 303 -13.95 -3.03 -8.45
C SER A 303 -12.85 -4.08 -8.47
N GLN A 304 -11.69 -3.80 -7.87
CA GLN A 304 -10.54 -4.70 -7.85
C GLN A 304 -10.82 -5.98 -7.04
N ALA A 305 -11.55 -5.89 -5.92
CA ALA A 305 -11.93 -7.08 -5.15
C ALA A 305 -12.93 -7.96 -5.94
N ARG A 306 -13.83 -7.36 -6.71
CA ARG A 306 -14.73 -8.09 -7.62
C ARG A 306 -13.95 -8.79 -8.73
N VAL A 307 -12.89 -8.17 -9.28
CA VAL A 307 -12.01 -8.83 -10.25
C VAL A 307 -11.32 -10.04 -9.63
N LEU A 308 -10.72 -9.90 -8.43
CA LEU A 308 -10.13 -11.05 -7.75
C LEU A 308 -11.14 -12.16 -7.46
N ARG A 309 -12.38 -11.81 -7.10
CA ARG A 309 -13.46 -12.78 -6.92
C ARG A 309 -13.78 -13.52 -8.21
N ALA A 310 -13.82 -12.82 -9.34
CA ALA A 310 -14.02 -13.43 -10.65
C ALA A 310 -12.86 -14.38 -11.01
N LEU A 311 -11.62 -13.99 -10.71
CA LEU A 311 -10.45 -14.86 -10.93
C LEU A 311 -10.47 -16.10 -10.03
N LEU A 312 -10.97 -16.02 -8.80
CA LEU A 312 -11.19 -17.20 -7.94
C LEU A 312 -12.25 -18.14 -8.53
N LEU A 313 -13.38 -17.59 -9.03
CA LEU A 313 -14.40 -18.40 -9.72
C LEU A 313 -13.83 -19.10 -10.97
N ALA A 314 -12.98 -18.39 -11.72
CA ALA A 314 -12.29 -18.97 -12.87
C ALA A 314 -11.36 -20.13 -12.47
N ASN A 315 -10.65 -20.00 -11.35
CA ASN A 315 -9.85 -21.10 -10.80
C ASN A 315 -10.72 -22.32 -10.45
N ASP A 316 -11.92 -22.09 -9.93
CA ASP A 316 -12.92 -23.14 -9.68
C ASP A 316 -13.64 -23.61 -10.95
N LYS A 317 -13.21 -23.16 -12.15
CA LYS A 317 -13.78 -23.43 -13.49
C LYS A 317 -15.20 -22.87 -13.69
N ASP A 318 -15.68 -21.97 -12.84
CA ASP A 318 -16.91 -21.19 -13.04
C ASP A 318 -16.64 -19.96 -13.90
N PHE A 319 -16.33 -20.16 -15.16
CA PHE A 319 -16.05 -19.09 -16.12
C PHE A 319 -17.26 -18.19 -16.41
N ILE A 320 -18.48 -18.75 -16.31
CA ILE A 320 -19.72 -18.00 -16.55
C ILE A 320 -19.99 -17.03 -15.39
N GLY A 321 -19.80 -17.49 -14.14
CA GLY A 321 -19.88 -16.63 -12.96
C GLY A 321 -18.84 -15.50 -13.00
N ALA A 322 -17.60 -15.85 -13.37
CA ALA A 322 -16.52 -14.88 -13.54
C ALA A 322 -16.83 -13.83 -14.62
N GLN A 323 -17.30 -14.26 -15.80
CA GLN A 323 -17.72 -13.39 -16.90
C GLN A 323 -18.76 -12.36 -16.44
N LYS A 324 -19.81 -12.82 -15.76
CA LYS A 324 -20.89 -11.97 -15.28
C LYS A 324 -20.39 -10.83 -14.39
N ILE A 325 -19.52 -11.14 -13.42
CA ILE A 325 -18.95 -10.15 -12.50
C ILE A 325 -18.11 -9.12 -13.26
N LEU A 326 -17.26 -9.56 -14.19
CA LEU A 326 -16.37 -8.67 -14.93
C LEU A 326 -17.14 -7.78 -15.93
N GLU A 327 -18.15 -8.33 -16.63
CA GLU A 327 -19.02 -7.54 -17.50
C GLU A 327 -19.83 -6.50 -16.71
N GLU A 328 -20.28 -6.84 -15.49
CA GLU A 328 -20.95 -5.88 -14.62
C GLU A 328 -19.99 -4.76 -14.17
N ASN A 329 -18.72 -5.07 -13.89
CA ASN A 329 -17.71 -4.05 -13.58
C ASN A 329 -17.57 -3.07 -14.73
N ILE A 330 -17.39 -3.56 -15.96
CA ILE A 330 -17.25 -2.71 -17.14
C ILE A 330 -18.50 -1.85 -17.38
N LYS A 331 -19.70 -2.42 -17.22
CA LYS A 331 -20.98 -1.68 -17.36
C LYS A 331 -21.12 -0.56 -16.33
N LYS A 332 -20.50 -0.70 -15.15
CA LYS A 332 -20.48 0.33 -14.08
C LYS A 332 -19.38 1.37 -14.28
N GLY A 333 -18.60 1.27 -15.35
CA GLY A 333 -17.49 2.19 -15.65
C GLY A 333 -16.13 1.77 -15.08
N TYR A 334 -16.04 0.61 -14.42
CA TYR A 334 -14.76 0.04 -13.94
C TYR A 334 -14.09 -0.75 -15.07
N ASN A 335 -13.57 -0.03 -16.05
CA ASN A 335 -13.02 -0.56 -17.30
C ASN A 335 -11.49 -0.41 -17.38
N ASP A 336 -10.81 -0.46 -16.24
CA ASP A 336 -9.36 -0.44 -16.17
C ASP A 336 -8.71 -1.65 -16.87
N ASN A 337 -7.41 -1.53 -17.16
CA ASN A 337 -6.69 -2.55 -17.93
C ASN A 337 -6.65 -3.91 -17.22
N PHE A 338 -6.68 -3.93 -15.88
CA PHE A 338 -6.71 -5.16 -15.10
C PHE A 338 -8.07 -5.90 -15.28
N THR A 339 -9.18 -5.15 -15.20
CA THR A 339 -10.53 -5.70 -15.44
C THR A 339 -10.69 -6.22 -16.86
N LYS A 340 -10.22 -5.47 -17.88
CA LYS A 340 -10.26 -5.88 -19.28
C LYS A 340 -9.41 -7.12 -19.56
N SER A 341 -8.16 -7.18 -19.04
CA SER A 341 -7.29 -8.34 -19.18
C SER A 341 -7.90 -9.58 -18.52
N ALA A 342 -8.45 -9.44 -17.30
CA ALA A 342 -9.14 -10.54 -16.65
C ALA A 342 -10.33 -11.05 -17.48
N LEU A 343 -11.17 -10.16 -18.01
CA LEU A 343 -12.32 -10.55 -18.84
C LEU A 343 -11.89 -11.20 -20.16
N SER A 344 -10.83 -10.68 -20.79
CA SER A 344 -10.27 -11.28 -22.00
C SER A 344 -9.82 -12.73 -21.77
N ARG A 345 -9.13 -13.00 -20.65
CA ARG A 345 -8.75 -14.38 -20.27
C ARG A 345 -9.98 -15.27 -20.07
N ILE A 346 -11.04 -14.77 -19.44
CA ILE A 346 -12.29 -15.52 -19.28
C ILE A 346 -12.96 -15.80 -20.61
N TYR A 347 -13.02 -14.82 -21.53
CA TYR A 347 -13.53 -15.05 -22.88
C TYR A 347 -12.70 -16.09 -23.64
N THR A 348 -11.39 -16.10 -23.46
CA THR A 348 -10.49 -17.09 -24.06
C THR A 348 -10.82 -18.50 -23.56
N GLU A 349 -11.05 -18.70 -22.27
CA GLU A 349 -11.46 -19.98 -21.70
C GLU A 349 -12.86 -20.43 -22.17
N LEU A 350 -13.75 -19.46 -22.45
CA LEU A 350 -15.09 -19.71 -23.02
C LEU A 350 -15.07 -19.85 -24.55
N ASN A 351 -13.91 -19.79 -25.21
CA ASN A 351 -13.72 -19.83 -26.66
C ASN A 351 -14.41 -18.65 -27.41
N ILE A 352 -14.57 -17.49 -26.75
CA ILE A 352 -15.13 -16.28 -27.32
C ILE A 352 -13.97 -15.37 -27.81
N TYR A 353 -13.15 -15.87 -28.70
CA TYR A 353 -11.85 -15.29 -29.08
C TYR A 353 -11.95 -13.87 -29.62
N GLY A 354 -12.94 -13.56 -30.47
CA GLY A 354 -13.09 -12.21 -31.05
C GLY A 354 -13.28 -11.12 -30.01
N LYS A 355 -14.08 -11.35 -28.94
CA LYS A 355 -14.22 -10.38 -27.84
C LYS A 355 -12.96 -10.33 -26.95
N ALA A 356 -12.30 -11.45 -26.78
CA ALA A 356 -11.04 -11.51 -26.04
C ALA A 356 -9.97 -10.67 -26.73
N GLU A 357 -9.80 -10.83 -28.04
CA GLU A 357 -8.85 -10.08 -28.87
C GLU A 357 -9.16 -8.58 -28.89
N GLU A 358 -10.45 -8.19 -29.02
CA GLU A 358 -10.89 -6.80 -28.97
C GLU A 358 -10.44 -6.09 -27.69
N LEU A 359 -10.72 -6.70 -26.51
CA LEU A 359 -10.34 -6.13 -25.21
C LEU A 359 -8.83 -6.00 -25.03
N VAL A 360 -8.07 -7.02 -25.45
CA VAL A 360 -6.60 -6.98 -25.30
C VAL A 360 -6.00 -5.95 -26.25
N ASN A 361 -6.50 -5.82 -27.48
CA ASN A 361 -6.03 -4.82 -28.42
C ASN A 361 -6.27 -3.40 -27.92
N GLU A 362 -7.43 -3.10 -27.29
CA GLU A 362 -7.68 -1.80 -26.64
C GLU A 362 -6.64 -1.48 -25.55
N ILE A 363 -6.17 -2.48 -24.82
CA ILE A 363 -5.13 -2.29 -23.78
C ILE A 363 -3.76 -2.09 -24.42
N ILE A 364 -3.43 -2.85 -25.46
CA ILE A 364 -2.16 -2.78 -26.18
C ILE A 364 -1.99 -1.43 -26.89
N GLU A 365 -3.08 -0.83 -27.43
CA GLU A 365 -3.03 0.51 -28.01
C GLU A 365 -2.52 1.57 -27.03
N GLN A 366 -2.85 1.42 -25.75
CA GLN A 366 -2.38 2.33 -24.69
C GLN A 366 -0.97 1.98 -24.18
N ASN A 367 -0.60 0.70 -24.25
CA ASN A 367 0.65 0.17 -23.70
C ASN A 367 1.29 -0.85 -24.68
N PRO A 368 1.81 -0.42 -25.85
CA PRO A 368 2.20 -1.32 -26.94
C PRO A 368 3.41 -2.22 -26.64
N GLU A 369 4.19 -1.87 -25.63
CA GLU A 369 5.39 -2.63 -25.21
C GLU A 369 5.17 -3.47 -23.95
N ASN A 370 3.93 -3.54 -23.43
CA ASN A 370 3.65 -4.33 -22.24
C ASN A 370 3.63 -5.83 -22.59
N LEU A 371 4.66 -6.53 -22.11
CA LEU A 371 4.88 -7.94 -22.43
C LEU A 371 3.75 -8.86 -21.96
N ASN A 372 3.10 -8.53 -20.85
CA ASN A 372 1.99 -9.34 -20.32
C ASN A 372 0.78 -9.31 -21.25
N TYR A 373 0.41 -8.13 -21.78
CA TYR A 373 -0.73 -8.01 -22.69
C TYR A 373 -0.44 -8.63 -24.06
N LEU A 374 0.80 -8.52 -24.54
CA LEU A 374 1.25 -9.23 -25.75
C LEU A 374 1.19 -10.76 -25.54
N SER A 375 1.55 -11.24 -24.36
CA SER A 375 1.43 -12.66 -24.00
C SER A 375 -0.03 -13.13 -23.92
N ASP A 376 -0.94 -12.30 -23.37
CA ASP A 376 -2.39 -12.60 -23.36
C ASP A 376 -2.93 -12.72 -24.79
N LEU A 377 -2.53 -11.82 -25.69
CA LEU A 377 -2.91 -11.88 -27.11
C LEU A 377 -2.40 -13.14 -27.82
N ALA A 378 -1.14 -13.48 -27.54
CA ALA A 378 -0.57 -14.72 -28.08
C ALA A 378 -1.29 -15.96 -27.58
N GLU A 379 -1.70 -16.01 -26.30
CA GLU A 379 -2.48 -17.15 -25.76
C GLU A 379 -3.86 -17.25 -26.44
N ILE A 380 -4.52 -16.14 -26.76
CA ILE A 380 -5.77 -16.12 -27.53
C ILE A 380 -5.54 -16.79 -28.89
N HIS A 381 -4.49 -16.39 -29.64
CA HIS A 381 -4.19 -16.97 -30.93
C HIS A 381 -3.76 -18.44 -30.84
N ILE A 382 -3.10 -18.86 -29.75
CA ILE A 382 -2.81 -20.29 -29.50
C ILE A 382 -4.11 -21.08 -29.37
N ARG A 383 -5.07 -20.59 -28.57
CA ARG A 383 -6.35 -21.24 -28.35
C ARG A 383 -7.22 -21.28 -29.62
N GLU A 384 -7.12 -20.24 -30.44
CA GLU A 384 -7.75 -20.15 -31.76
C GLU A 384 -7.04 -21.05 -32.80
N LYS A 385 -5.89 -21.63 -32.46
CA LYS A 385 -5.00 -22.42 -33.33
C LYS A 385 -4.35 -21.59 -34.45
N ASN A 386 -4.23 -20.30 -34.25
CA ASN A 386 -3.55 -19.39 -35.15
C ASN A 386 -2.07 -19.27 -34.73
N TYR A 387 -1.31 -20.36 -34.91
CA TYR A 387 0.04 -20.50 -34.36
C TYR A 387 1.05 -19.52 -34.98
N ASP A 388 0.87 -19.13 -36.25
CA ASP A 388 1.77 -18.19 -36.90
C ASP A 388 1.75 -16.82 -36.22
N LYS A 389 0.55 -16.27 -35.96
CA LYS A 389 0.41 -15.02 -35.23
C LYS A 389 0.93 -15.11 -33.79
N ALA A 390 0.74 -16.23 -33.14
CA ALA A 390 1.24 -16.43 -31.78
C ALA A 390 2.76 -16.47 -31.73
N ILE A 391 3.43 -17.03 -32.75
CA ILE A 391 4.90 -17.01 -32.90
C ILE A 391 5.38 -15.58 -33.17
N GLU A 392 4.75 -14.85 -34.10
CA GLU A 392 5.06 -13.44 -34.38
C GLU A 392 5.01 -12.56 -33.11
N LEU A 393 4.03 -12.84 -32.23
CA LEU A 393 3.91 -12.14 -30.94
C LEU A 393 5.00 -12.56 -29.95
N ALA A 394 5.38 -13.84 -29.92
CA ALA A 394 6.50 -14.31 -29.10
C ALA A 394 7.81 -13.63 -29.54
N ASP A 395 8.06 -13.54 -30.85
CA ASP A 395 9.22 -12.84 -31.40
C ASP A 395 9.18 -11.34 -31.06
N LYS A 396 8.03 -10.69 -31.21
CA LYS A 396 7.86 -9.28 -30.81
C LYS A 396 8.15 -9.05 -29.33
N ILE A 397 7.73 -9.97 -28.46
CA ILE A 397 8.04 -9.91 -27.02
C ILE A 397 9.54 -9.99 -26.79
N LEU A 398 10.24 -10.85 -27.50
CA LEU A 398 11.69 -11.03 -27.42
C LEU A 398 12.47 -9.88 -28.05
N ASP A 399 11.94 -9.24 -29.08
CA ASP A 399 12.51 -8.01 -29.66
C ASP A 399 12.47 -6.86 -28.65
N ILE A 400 11.39 -6.75 -27.85
CA ILE A 400 11.27 -5.74 -26.79
C ILE A 400 12.20 -6.07 -25.61
N ASN A 401 12.21 -7.33 -25.17
CA ASN A 401 13.08 -7.80 -24.09
C ASN A 401 13.65 -9.18 -24.39
N PRO A 402 14.88 -9.26 -24.91
CA PRO A 402 15.54 -10.53 -25.23
C PRO A 402 15.75 -11.47 -24.04
N ASN A 403 15.73 -10.93 -22.81
CA ASN A 403 15.92 -11.70 -21.59
C ASN A 403 14.59 -12.16 -20.95
N TYR A 404 13.46 -11.97 -21.64
CA TYR A 404 12.16 -12.35 -21.11
C TYR A 404 11.88 -13.83 -21.32
N ILE A 405 12.18 -14.65 -20.30
CA ILE A 405 12.07 -16.12 -20.36
C ILE A 405 10.66 -16.59 -20.80
N LEU A 406 9.61 -15.91 -20.33
CA LEU A 406 8.23 -16.29 -20.70
C LEU A 406 7.95 -16.11 -22.20
N GLY A 407 8.62 -15.20 -22.90
CA GLY A 407 8.54 -15.07 -24.35
C GLY A 407 9.06 -16.32 -25.06
N ASN A 408 10.21 -16.81 -24.62
CA ASN A 408 10.79 -18.05 -25.13
C ASN A 408 9.90 -19.27 -24.82
N LEU A 409 9.33 -19.36 -23.62
CA LEU A 409 8.42 -20.45 -23.25
C LEU A 409 7.13 -20.43 -24.07
N LEU A 410 6.61 -19.25 -24.37
CA LEU A 410 5.45 -19.05 -25.23
C LEU A 410 5.75 -19.49 -26.67
N GLY A 411 6.91 -19.10 -27.21
CA GLY A 411 7.41 -19.55 -28.50
C GLY A 411 7.57 -21.07 -28.58
N ALA A 412 8.21 -21.68 -27.55
CA ALA A 412 8.40 -23.13 -27.46
C ALA A 412 7.05 -23.88 -27.42
N LYS A 413 6.10 -23.41 -26.59
CA LYS A 413 4.74 -23.95 -26.52
C LYS A 413 4.04 -23.91 -27.88
N THR A 414 4.08 -22.75 -28.52
CA THR A 414 3.39 -22.53 -29.80
C THR A 414 3.98 -23.36 -30.93
N ALA A 415 5.32 -23.39 -31.02
CA ALA A 415 6.03 -24.18 -32.02
C ALA A 415 5.79 -25.70 -31.84
N MET A 416 5.70 -26.19 -30.58
CA MET A 416 5.29 -27.57 -30.30
C MET A 416 3.88 -27.87 -30.80
N LEU A 417 2.92 -26.96 -30.61
CA LEU A 417 1.54 -27.13 -31.08
C LEU A 417 1.43 -27.04 -32.63
N LYS A 418 2.33 -26.29 -33.26
CA LYS A 418 2.48 -26.18 -34.72
C LYS A 418 3.22 -27.40 -35.32
N GLU A 419 3.79 -28.27 -34.49
CA GLU A 419 4.65 -29.39 -34.87
C GLU A 419 5.99 -28.96 -35.50
N ASP A 420 6.43 -27.73 -35.26
CA ASP A 420 7.75 -27.24 -35.64
C ASP A 420 8.76 -27.50 -34.52
N TYR A 421 9.30 -28.73 -34.51
CA TYR A 421 10.12 -29.22 -33.40
C TYR A 421 11.50 -28.55 -33.35
N GLU A 422 12.07 -28.13 -34.50
CA GLU A 422 13.37 -27.43 -34.52
C GLU A 422 13.21 -26.00 -33.94
N LEU A 423 12.13 -25.30 -34.29
CA LEU A 423 11.82 -24.00 -33.72
C LEU A 423 11.53 -24.10 -32.22
N ALA A 424 10.74 -25.08 -31.80
CA ALA A 424 10.44 -25.34 -30.39
C ALA A 424 11.69 -25.61 -29.56
N LYS A 425 12.65 -26.36 -30.14
CA LYS A 425 13.95 -26.64 -29.52
C LYS A 425 14.77 -25.36 -29.33
N GLY A 426 14.80 -24.48 -30.34
CA GLY A 426 15.52 -23.21 -30.26
C GLY A 426 15.02 -22.38 -29.06
N TYR A 427 13.72 -22.09 -29.02
CA TYR A 427 13.12 -21.34 -27.92
C TYR A 427 13.34 -21.99 -26.54
N ALA A 428 13.18 -23.33 -26.43
CA ALA A 428 13.38 -24.03 -25.15
C ALA A 428 14.85 -23.92 -24.68
N GLN A 429 15.81 -24.02 -25.59
CA GLN A 429 17.24 -23.84 -25.29
C GLN A 429 17.58 -22.40 -24.88
N ASP A 430 16.98 -21.40 -25.53
CA ASP A 430 17.15 -20.01 -25.18
C ASP A 430 16.58 -19.72 -23.78
N ALA A 431 15.40 -20.24 -23.45
CA ALA A 431 14.86 -20.16 -22.09
C ALA A 431 15.81 -20.76 -21.04
N ILE A 432 16.39 -21.93 -21.31
CA ILE A 432 17.35 -22.59 -20.40
C ILE A 432 18.68 -21.80 -20.33
N SER A 433 19.11 -21.16 -21.42
CA SER A 433 20.32 -20.35 -21.42
C SER A 433 20.20 -19.09 -20.56
N LEU A 434 19.01 -18.50 -20.49
CA LEU A 434 18.68 -17.37 -19.65
C LEU A 434 18.55 -17.76 -18.17
N ASP A 435 17.95 -18.91 -17.89
CA ASP A 435 17.86 -19.48 -16.54
C ASP A 435 18.07 -20.99 -16.58
N ILE A 436 19.21 -21.44 -16.10
CA ILE A 436 19.55 -22.87 -16.03
C ILE A 436 18.59 -23.70 -15.15
N ASN A 437 17.82 -23.02 -14.28
CA ASN A 437 16.81 -23.66 -13.43
C ASN A 437 15.40 -23.61 -14.06
N CYS A 438 15.27 -23.17 -15.32
CA CYS A 438 13.99 -23.07 -16.02
C CYS A 438 13.38 -24.47 -16.26
N ALA A 439 12.58 -24.95 -15.31
CA ALA A 439 11.94 -26.28 -15.38
C ALA A 439 11.09 -26.45 -16.65
N GLU A 440 10.33 -25.41 -17.03
CA GLU A 440 9.45 -25.46 -18.20
C GLU A 440 10.23 -25.51 -19.52
N GLY A 441 11.41 -24.88 -19.60
CA GLY A 441 12.32 -25.00 -20.74
C GLY A 441 12.79 -26.45 -20.94
N TYR A 442 13.19 -27.13 -19.85
CA TYR A 442 13.53 -28.56 -19.91
C TYR A 442 12.32 -29.44 -20.25
N TYR A 443 11.12 -29.08 -19.80
CA TYR A 443 9.90 -29.78 -20.17
C TYR A 443 9.63 -29.73 -21.67
N TYR A 444 9.68 -28.52 -22.30
CA TYR A 444 9.51 -28.42 -23.75
C TYR A 444 10.63 -29.14 -24.52
N LEU A 445 11.87 -29.05 -24.06
CA LEU A 445 12.97 -29.79 -24.67
C LEU A 445 12.74 -31.31 -24.60
N ALA A 446 12.22 -31.83 -23.49
CA ALA A 446 11.85 -33.24 -23.36
C ALA A 446 10.74 -33.65 -24.34
N LEU A 447 9.72 -32.79 -24.54
CA LEU A 447 8.66 -33.02 -25.52
C LEU A 447 9.20 -33.04 -26.95
N VAL A 448 10.12 -32.13 -27.30
CA VAL A 448 10.79 -32.17 -28.61
C VAL A 448 11.55 -33.47 -28.81
N ARG A 449 12.33 -33.90 -27.80
CA ARG A 449 13.12 -35.15 -27.86
C ARG A 449 12.23 -36.38 -28.01
N GLU A 450 11.06 -36.44 -27.34
CA GLU A 450 10.07 -37.49 -27.56
C GLU A 450 9.61 -37.53 -29.02
N LYS A 451 9.33 -36.38 -29.62
CA LYS A 451 8.86 -36.30 -31.02
C LYS A 451 9.93 -36.59 -32.06
N THR A 452 11.19 -36.47 -31.69
CA THR A 452 12.33 -36.83 -32.53
C THR A 452 12.90 -38.23 -32.25
N ASP A 453 12.09 -39.11 -31.60
CA ASP A 453 12.40 -40.48 -31.26
C ASP A 453 13.60 -40.71 -30.32
N ASP A 454 14.06 -39.67 -29.62
CA ASP A 454 15.12 -39.75 -28.63
C ASP A 454 14.57 -39.78 -27.20
N ILE A 455 13.96 -40.93 -26.87
CA ILE A 455 13.26 -41.11 -25.60
C ILE A 455 14.22 -41.08 -24.39
N GLU A 456 15.49 -41.46 -24.56
CA GLU A 456 16.46 -41.47 -23.47
C GLU A 456 16.83 -40.03 -23.08
N GLU A 457 17.08 -39.17 -24.06
CA GLU A 457 17.36 -37.75 -23.81
C GLU A 457 16.10 -37.02 -23.32
N ALA A 458 14.88 -37.42 -23.80
CA ALA A 458 13.63 -36.89 -23.26
C ALA A 458 13.47 -37.17 -21.76
N ILE A 459 13.82 -38.39 -21.31
CA ILE A 459 13.81 -38.75 -19.88
C ILE A 459 14.81 -37.91 -19.09
N GLU A 460 16.03 -37.71 -19.60
CA GLU A 460 17.03 -36.90 -18.90
C GLU A 460 16.62 -35.40 -18.79
N CYS A 461 16.05 -34.83 -19.85
CA CYS A 461 15.48 -33.49 -19.80
C CYS A 461 14.32 -33.40 -18.79
N MET A 462 13.43 -34.39 -18.76
CA MET A 462 12.30 -34.42 -17.84
C MET A 462 12.75 -34.58 -16.38
N LYS A 463 13.82 -35.32 -16.09
CA LYS A 463 14.42 -35.39 -14.75
C LYS A 463 14.90 -34.02 -14.29
N ARG A 464 15.51 -33.23 -15.21
CA ARG A 464 15.92 -31.85 -14.90
C ARG A 464 14.71 -30.95 -14.66
N ALA A 465 13.64 -31.06 -15.43
CA ALA A 465 12.41 -30.32 -15.20
C ALA A 465 11.83 -30.62 -13.80
N ILE A 466 11.75 -31.90 -13.41
CA ILE A 466 11.30 -32.33 -12.07
C ILE A 466 12.24 -31.80 -10.97
N LEU A 467 13.57 -31.85 -11.18
CA LEU A 467 14.56 -31.37 -10.20
C LEU A 467 14.35 -29.87 -9.86
N HIS A 468 13.99 -29.07 -10.85
CA HIS A 468 13.82 -27.63 -10.69
C HIS A 468 12.41 -27.22 -10.25
N ASP A 469 11.40 -28.09 -10.45
CA ASP A 469 10.03 -27.89 -9.95
C ASP A 469 9.42 -29.24 -9.53
N LEU A 470 9.60 -29.57 -8.26
CA LEU A 470 9.13 -30.82 -7.64
C LEU A 470 7.60 -30.87 -7.45
N ASN A 471 6.91 -29.74 -7.56
CA ASN A 471 5.49 -29.65 -7.27
C ASN A 471 4.59 -29.59 -8.51
N ASN A 472 5.12 -29.91 -9.68
CA ASN A 472 4.36 -29.87 -10.93
C ASN A 472 3.94 -31.28 -11.38
N PRO A 473 2.69 -31.70 -11.16
CA PRO A 473 2.23 -33.05 -11.47
C PRO A 473 2.31 -33.39 -12.95
N LYS A 474 2.31 -32.38 -13.86
CA LYS A 474 2.43 -32.60 -15.31
C LYS A 474 3.76 -33.27 -15.71
N TYR A 475 4.84 -32.93 -15.01
CA TYR A 475 6.17 -33.49 -15.32
C TYR A 475 6.25 -34.95 -14.94
N TYR A 476 5.68 -35.31 -13.79
CA TYR A 476 5.60 -36.72 -13.35
C TYR A 476 4.67 -37.55 -14.26
N THR A 477 3.54 -36.97 -14.66
CA THR A 477 2.63 -37.61 -15.60
C THR A 477 3.34 -37.91 -16.93
N LYS A 478 4.04 -36.91 -17.46
CA LYS A 478 4.78 -37.06 -18.71
C LYS A 478 5.92 -38.08 -18.59
N MET A 479 6.62 -38.09 -17.47
CA MET A 479 7.63 -39.11 -17.17
C MET A 479 7.03 -40.52 -17.14
N SER A 480 5.86 -40.66 -16.52
CA SER A 480 5.11 -41.93 -16.53
C SER A 480 4.75 -42.40 -17.95
N GLU A 481 4.36 -41.46 -18.84
CA GLU A 481 4.11 -41.75 -20.25
C GLU A 481 5.38 -42.28 -20.98
N PHE A 482 6.54 -41.67 -20.73
CA PHE A 482 7.80 -42.12 -21.31
C PHE A 482 8.15 -43.56 -20.89
N TYR A 483 8.03 -43.90 -19.61
CA TYR A 483 8.26 -45.25 -19.14
C TYR A 483 7.18 -46.23 -19.61
N LYS A 484 5.92 -45.80 -19.76
CA LYS A 484 4.85 -46.58 -20.37
C LYS A 484 5.17 -46.95 -21.82
N SER A 485 5.73 -46.01 -22.61
CA SER A 485 6.16 -46.29 -24.01
C SER A 485 7.29 -47.30 -24.07
N LYS A 486 8.21 -47.29 -23.10
CA LYS A 486 9.28 -48.29 -22.93
C LYS A 486 8.77 -49.62 -22.37
N LYS A 487 7.47 -49.77 -22.05
CA LYS A 487 6.85 -50.94 -21.41
C LYS A 487 7.36 -51.22 -19.97
N ASP A 488 8.03 -50.24 -19.36
CA ASP A 488 8.41 -50.30 -17.95
C ASP A 488 7.26 -49.76 -17.08
N TYR A 489 6.23 -50.59 -16.95
CA TYR A 489 5.01 -50.21 -16.23
C TYR A 489 5.25 -50.07 -14.72
N LYS A 490 6.31 -50.66 -14.17
CA LYS A 490 6.64 -50.51 -12.75
C LYS A 490 7.09 -49.08 -12.46
N THR A 491 8.08 -48.60 -13.17
CA THR A 491 8.59 -47.24 -13.03
C THR A 491 7.52 -46.22 -13.42
N ALA A 492 6.70 -46.49 -14.45
CA ALA A 492 5.58 -45.63 -14.81
C ALA A 492 4.58 -45.45 -13.66
N LEU A 493 4.29 -46.52 -12.88
CA LEU A 493 3.43 -46.47 -11.70
C LEU A 493 4.04 -45.63 -10.57
N GLU A 494 5.34 -45.68 -10.37
CA GLU A 494 6.04 -44.87 -9.36
C GLU A 494 5.85 -43.36 -9.66
N TYR A 495 6.05 -42.92 -10.90
CA TYR A 495 5.88 -41.54 -11.30
C TYR A 495 4.43 -41.04 -11.25
N ILE A 496 3.44 -41.86 -11.66
CA ILE A 496 2.05 -41.41 -11.59
C ILE A 496 1.53 -41.36 -10.15
N ALA A 497 2.08 -42.18 -9.23
CA ALA A 497 1.79 -42.08 -7.81
C ALA A 497 2.32 -40.77 -7.20
N GLU A 498 3.49 -40.29 -7.65
CA GLU A 498 4.01 -38.97 -7.24
C GLU A 498 3.11 -37.85 -7.77
N ALA A 499 2.64 -37.90 -9.03
CA ALA A 499 1.69 -36.94 -9.56
C ALA A 499 0.39 -36.87 -8.73
N GLU A 500 -0.16 -38.04 -8.36
CA GLU A 500 -1.36 -38.17 -7.50
C GLU A 500 -1.11 -37.60 -6.10
N SER A 501 0.08 -37.77 -5.55
CA SER A 501 0.44 -37.21 -4.23
C SER A 501 0.48 -35.67 -4.20
N ILE A 502 0.82 -35.07 -5.33
CA ILE A 502 0.87 -33.60 -5.49
C ILE A 502 -0.53 -33.02 -5.75
N ASP A 503 -1.32 -33.70 -6.59
CA ASP A 503 -2.67 -33.27 -6.95
C ASP A 503 -3.63 -34.49 -6.90
N ASP A 504 -4.49 -34.54 -5.88
CA ASP A 504 -5.47 -35.60 -5.64
C ASP A 504 -6.65 -35.57 -6.63
N SER A 505 -6.38 -35.25 -7.89
CA SER A 505 -7.42 -35.23 -8.94
C SER A 505 -7.80 -36.64 -9.41
N ASN A 506 -9.06 -36.78 -9.85
CA ASN A 506 -9.54 -38.05 -10.39
C ASN A 506 -8.80 -38.51 -11.66
N GLU A 507 -8.18 -37.59 -12.39
CA GLU A 507 -7.44 -37.87 -13.61
C GLU A 507 -6.24 -38.80 -13.32
N TYR A 508 -5.43 -38.45 -12.31
CA TYR A 508 -4.26 -39.27 -11.94
C TYR A 508 -4.65 -40.62 -11.37
N LYS A 509 -5.76 -40.71 -10.61
CA LYS A 509 -6.32 -41.98 -10.11
C LYS A 509 -6.73 -42.90 -11.24
N ILE A 510 -7.32 -42.36 -12.30
CA ILE A 510 -7.69 -43.15 -13.50
C ILE A 510 -6.43 -43.67 -14.19
N LEU A 511 -5.44 -42.77 -14.46
CA LEU A 511 -4.18 -43.17 -15.10
C LEU A 511 -3.42 -44.22 -14.28
N TYR A 512 -3.38 -44.08 -12.96
CA TYR A 512 -2.79 -45.07 -12.06
C TYR A 512 -3.48 -46.41 -12.19
N SER A 513 -4.82 -46.44 -12.18
CA SER A 513 -5.60 -47.67 -12.30
C SER A 513 -5.40 -48.40 -13.64
N GLU A 514 -5.23 -47.66 -14.72
CA GLU A 514 -4.92 -48.19 -16.06
C GLU A 514 -3.54 -48.83 -16.09
N LEU A 515 -2.52 -48.16 -15.55
CA LEU A 515 -1.16 -48.68 -15.48
C LEU A 515 -1.06 -49.93 -14.62
N VAL A 516 -1.82 -50.03 -13.51
CA VAL A 516 -1.89 -51.26 -12.70
C VAL A 516 -2.40 -52.43 -13.54
N LYS A 517 -3.44 -52.23 -14.36
CA LYS A 517 -3.97 -53.27 -15.27
C LYS A 517 -2.92 -53.70 -16.30
N LEU A 518 -2.18 -52.76 -16.87
CA LEU A 518 -1.10 -53.04 -17.84
C LEU A 518 0.06 -53.81 -17.19
N ASN A 519 0.50 -53.41 -16.02
CA ASN A 519 1.58 -54.06 -15.27
C ASN A 519 1.22 -55.51 -14.87
N ARG A 520 -0.07 -55.79 -14.56
CA ARG A 520 -0.55 -57.16 -14.29
C ARG A 520 -0.56 -58.05 -15.54
N LYS A 521 -0.80 -57.47 -16.72
CA LYS A 521 -0.81 -58.20 -17.99
C LYS A 521 0.58 -58.49 -18.54
N SER A 522 1.59 -57.73 -18.10
CA SER A 522 2.97 -57.88 -18.55
C SER A 522 3.80 -58.85 -17.69
N LYS A 523 3.27 -59.25 -16.55
CA LYS A 523 3.79 -60.34 -15.70
C LYS A 523 3.16 -61.67 -16.12
#